data_3df206a99b1b1be923b80fc5c38487f5
#
_entry.id   3df206a99b1b1be923b80fc5c38487f5
#
_cell.length_a   1.000
_cell.length_b   1.000
_cell.length_c   1.000
_cell.angle_alpha   90.00
_cell.angle_beta   90.00
_cell.angle_gamma   90.00
#
_symmetry.space_group_name_H-M   'P 1'
#
loop_
_entity.id
_entity.type
_entity.pdbx_description
1 polymer ?
#
loop_
_entity_poly.entity_id
_entity_poly.type
_entity_poly.pdbx_seq_one_letter_code
_entity_poly.pdbx_strand_id
1 'polypeptide(L)'
;MRSFRVKILALLISLFAFVGGPLMGTAAAAGKVALVLDVGGRGDLSFNDMGFKGADEAKTKLGVEVVEIQSNSAADYLPNLQNAARTGDFDLIVGVGFLLADAMAEAATEFPNQNFAIIDVTWLGKPNLMEIGYEENKGSALVGALSSMVAAHYGKDKIGVVLGIEIPVLYKFEAGYRYGMHWGNAKYEKVTGKKANVGLLWTYTGTFSDIAKGKAATEAMLAQGAGLVYNVAGPLGIGDLEAITEHLEAKGKSAGPPFMIGVDANQDYLGDGHRVLASMMKRVDFGVYSAIESVVNGTFKGGVTILGPNNGGIAMSGKQDLADFIDFGIKGGAISASDRDSITKNWTAMRGAIPGWIWDAVDELKAEISAGTAEIPCGWCADTIGEIRDKYPD
;
A
#
# COMPACT_ATOMS: atom_id res chain seq x y z
N MET A 1 -58.37 52.28 66.76
CA MET A 1 -59.36 51.14 66.97
C MET A 1 -59.00 50.00 66.03
N ARG A 2 -58.89 48.87 66.63
CA ARG A 2 -58.77 47.50 66.05
C ARG A 2 -57.66 47.13 65.07
N SER A 3 -56.72 46.41 65.62
CA SER A 3 -55.74 45.53 65.09
C SER A 3 -56.29 44.42 64.21
N PHE A 4 -55.62 44.08 63.14
CA PHE A 4 -55.77 42.73 62.57
C PHE A 4 -54.35 42.17 62.34
N ARG A 5 -54.04 41.12 63.11
CA ARG A 5 -52.82 40.32 62.99
C ARG A 5 -53.06 39.26 61.91
N VAL A 6 -52.21 39.28 60.88
CA VAL A 6 -52.11 38.17 59.94
C VAL A 6 -50.81 37.45 60.20
N LYS A 7 -50.93 36.20 60.56
CA LYS A 7 -49.79 35.27 60.72
C LYS A 7 -49.24 34.89 59.34
N ILE A 8 -47.99 35.21 59.07
CA ILE A 8 -47.29 34.70 57.89
C ILE A 8 -46.63 33.38 58.30
N LEU A 9 -47.07 32.30 57.65
CA LEU A 9 -46.51 30.98 57.76
C LEU A 9 -45.31 30.90 56.81
N ALA A 10 -44.10 30.86 57.35
CA ALA A 10 -42.85 30.71 56.56
C ALA A 10 -42.77 29.27 56.09
N LEU A 11 -42.91 29.07 54.78
CA LEU A 11 -42.63 27.82 54.10
C LEU A 11 -41.17 27.77 53.69
N LEU A 12 -40.35 27.00 54.39
CA LEU A 12 -38.95 26.73 54.03
C LEU A 12 -38.95 25.76 52.81
N ILE A 13 -38.72 26.32 51.64
CA ILE A 13 -38.38 25.50 50.45
C ILE A 13 -36.87 25.31 50.46
N SER A 14 -36.44 24.09 50.84
CA SER A 14 -35.05 23.67 50.70
C SER A 14 -34.75 23.42 49.23
N LEU A 15 -34.04 24.34 48.62
CA LEU A 15 -33.51 24.26 47.27
C LEU A 15 -32.30 23.27 47.27
N PHE A 16 -32.54 22.02 46.93
CA PHE A 16 -31.42 21.09 46.60
C PHE A 16 -30.81 21.53 45.28
N ALA A 17 -29.71 22.27 45.35
CA ALA A 17 -28.87 22.50 44.21
C ALA A 17 -28.17 21.20 43.82
N PHE A 18 -28.72 20.55 42.80
CA PHE A 18 -28.05 19.44 42.10
C PHE A 18 -26.89 20.05 41.32
N VAL A 19 -25.67 20.06 41.90
CA VAL A 19 -24.47 20.36 41.18
C VAL A 19 -24.18 19.15 40.29
N GLY A 20 -24.75 19.18 39.07
CA GLY A 20 -24.36 18.31 37.99
C GLY A 20 -22.94 18.70 37.55
N GLY A 21 -21.90 18.13 38.18
CA GLY A 21 -20.57 18.15 37.61
C GLY A 21 -20.62 17.48 36.21
N PRO A 22 -19.82 17.94 35.25
CA PRO A 22 -19.70 17.21 34.01
C PRO A 22 -19.23 15.81 34.36
N LEU A 23 -20.02 14.78 34.01
CA LEU A 23 -19.55 13.43 33.89
C LEU A 23 -18.45 13.52 32.83
N MET A 24 -17.20 13.70 33.26
CA MET A 24 -16.05 13.30 32.45
C MET A 24 -16.27 11.79 32.24
N GLY A 25 -16.82 11.44 31.08
CA GLY A 25 -16.76 10.10 30.58
C GLY A 25 -15.28 9.72 30.68
N THR A 26 -14.96 8.70 31.48
CA THR A 26 -13.69 8.04 31.38
C THR A 26 -13.59 7.65 29.89
N ALA A 27 -12.69 8.33 29.16
CA ALA A 27 -12.30 7.84 27.86
C ALA A 27 -12.02 6.35 28.08
N ALA A 28 -12.77 5.48 27.43
CA ALA A 28 -12.48 4.06 27.42
C ALA A 28 -11.00 3.97 27.07
N ALA A 29 -10.24 3.19 27.84
CA ALA A 29 -8.81 3.03 27.57
C ALA A 29 -8.70 2.65 26.11
N ALA A 30 -8.06 3.50 25.33
CA ALA A 30 -7.82 3.23 23.93
C ALA A 30 -7.08 1.90 23.88
N GLY A 31 -7.56 0.97 23.06
CA GLY A 31 -7.04 -0.38 23.00
C GLY A 31 -5.52 -0.43 22.75
N LYS A 32 -4.90 -1.55 23.06
CA LYS A 32 -3.47 -1.79 22.84
C LYS A 32 -3.27 -2.80 21.72
N VAL A 33 -2.42 -2.48 20.77
CA VAL A 33 -2.19 -3.29 19.56
C VAL A 33 -0.71 -3.59 19.40
N ALA A 34 -0.36 -4.84 19.05
CA ALA A 34 0.98 -5.20 18.59
C ALA A 34 1.00 -5.20 17.05
N LEU A 35 2.00 -4.56 16.47
CA LEU A 35 2.28 -4.60 15.03
C LEU A 35 3.58 -5.37 14.82
N VAL A 36 3.46 -6.61 14.35
CA VAL A 36 4.59 -7.51 14.09
C VAL A 36 4.97 -7.44 12.61
N LEU A 37 6.23 -7.10 12.35
CA LEU A 37 6.73 -6.85 11.00
C LEU A 37 7.63 -7.99 10.53
N ASP A 38 7.66 -8.18 9.23
CA ASP A 38 8.61 -9.08 8.60
C ASP A 38 10.04 -8.49 8.57
N VAL A 39 10.96 -9.16 7.88
CA VAL A 39 12.36 -8.76 7.78
C VAL A 39 12.60 -7.45 7.03
N GLY A 40 11.61 -6.93 6.29
CA GLY A 40 11.72 -5.65 5.56
C GLY A 40 11.81 -4.46 6.52
N GLY A 41 10.98 -4.45 7.54
CA GLY A 41 11.00 -3.46 8.59
C GLY A 41 10.72 -2.03 8.17
N ARG A 42 10.99 -1.10 9.10
CA ARG A 42 10.78 0.34 8.90
C ARG A 42 11.85 0.94 7.98
N GLY A 43 11.44 1.88 7.12
CA GLY A 43 12.33 2.61 6.19
C GLY A 43 12.43 1.98 4.81
N ASP A 44 11.49 1.05 4.47
CA ASP A 44 11.41 0.48 3.12
C ASP A 44 10.74 1.43 2.10
N LEU A 45 10.18 2.54 2.56
CA LEU A 45 9.42 3.53 1.78
C LEU A 45 8.29 2.91 0.95
N SER A 46 7.80 1.73 1.35
CA SER A 46 6.87 0.89 0.63
C SER A 46 5.96 0.12 1.59
N PHE A 47 5.95 -1.21 1.53
CA PHE A 47 5.02 -2.14 2.16
C PHE A 47 4.97 -2.02 3.70
N ASN A 48 6.12 -2.13 4.38
CA ASN A 48 6.17 -2.07 5.83
C ASN A 48 5.87 -0.66 6.34
N ASP A 49 6.43 0.37 5.68
CA ASP A 49 6.13 1.77 6.02
C ASP A 49 4.64 2.11 5.87
N MET A 50 3.94 1.48 4.92
CA MET A 50 2.49 1.60 4.82
C MET A 50 1.78 0.94 6.01
N GLY A 51 2.28 -0.19 6.51
CA GLY A 51 1.79 -0.80 7.76
C GLY A 51 1.93 0.16 8.95
N PHE A 52 3.09 0.79 9.09
CA PHE A 52 3.33 1.82 10.11
C PHE A 52 2.42 3.03 9.95
N LYS A 53 2.21 3.50 8.71
CA LYS A 53 1.32 4.62 8.42
C LYS A 53 -0.10 4.34 8.93
N GLY A 54 -0.63 3.14 8.70
CA GLY A 54 -1.94 2.72 9.20
C GLY A 54 -2.01 2.68 10.73
N ALA A 55 -0.96 2.15 11.37
CA ALA A 55 -0.84 2.12 12.82
C ALA A 55 -0.72 3.52 13.44
N ASP A 56 0.08 4.43 12.85
CA ASP A 56 0.21 5.81 13.30
C ASP A 56 -1.09 6.60 13.13
N GLU A 57 -1.84 6.32 12.06
CA GLU A 57 -3.17 6.88 11.86
C GLU A 57 -4.15 6.40 12.93
N ALA A 58 -4.11 5.11 13.29
CA ALA A 58 -4.90 4.55 14.38
C ALA A 58 -4.54 5.17 15.74
N LYS A 59 -3.23 5.33 16.05
CA LYS A 59 -2.79 6.07 17.25
C LYS A 59 -3.42 7.45 17.31
N THR A 60 -3.42 8.17 16.18
CA THR A 60 -3.86 9.57 16.13
C THR A 60 -5.38 9.71 16.18
N LYS A 61 -6.11 8.87 15.42
CA LYS A 61 -7.57 8.99 15.25
C LYS A 61 -8.38 8.20 16.28
N LEU A 62 -7.87 7.04 16.70
CA LEU A 62 -8.57 6.14 17.59
C LEU A 62 -8.01 6.17 19.03
N GLY A 63 -6.86 6.80 19.24
CA GLY A 63 -6.22 6.92 20.54
C GLY A 63 -5.63 5.60 21.08
N VAL A 64 -5.39 4.60 20.22
CA VAL A 64 -4.83 3.30 20.62
C VAL A 64 -3.33 3.41 20.90
N GLU A 65 -2.83 2.57 21.83
CA GLU A 65 -1.40 2.32 21.98
C GLU A 65 -0.98 1.26 20.94
N VAL A 66 0.07 1.53 20.17
CA VAL A 66 0.66 0.54 19.25
C VAL A 66 2.09 0.25 19.65
N VAL A 67 2.38 -1.04 19.86
CA VAL A 67 3.72 -1.57 20.12
C VAL A 67 4.24 -2.22 18.82
N GLU A 68 5.35 -1.71 18.32
CA GLU A 68 5.98 -2.20 17.10
C GLU A 68 6.98 -3.31 17.48
N ILE A 69 6.90 -4.45 16.79
CA ILE A 69 7.74 -5.61 17.01
C ILE A 69 8.43 -5.98 15.69
N GLN A 70 9.71 -5.66 15.60
CA GLN A 70 10.51 -5.95 14.41
C GLN A 70 11.06 -7.38 14.47
N SER A 71 10.95 -8.12 13.36
CA SER A 71 11.61 -9.40 13.16
C SER A 71 12.89 -9.21 12.33
N ASN A 72 14.00 -9.75 12.81
CA ASN A 72 15.29 -9.66 12.12
C ASN A 72 15.53 -10.86 11.19
N SER A 73 14.78 -11.95 11.41
CA SER A 73 14.82 -13.17 10.61
C SER A 73 13.47 -13.89 10.66
N ALA A 74 13.25 -14.84 9.77
CA ALA A 74 12.06 -15.68 9.80
C ALA A 74 11.92 -16.49 11.11
N ALA A 75 13.03 -16.79 11.80
CA ALA A 75 13.01 -17.48 13.09
C ALA A 75 12.36 -16.65 14.21
N ASP A 76 12.25 -15.33 14.04
CA ASP A 76 11.66 -14.43 15.03
C ASP A 76 10.13 -14.34 14.92
N TYR A 77 9.54 -14.73 13.78
CA TYR A 77 8.11 -14.53 13.51
C TYR A 77 7.21 -15.17 14.56
N LEU A 78 7.35 -16.48 14.75
CA LEU A 78 6.53 -17.19 15.73
C LEU A 78 6.81 -16.76 17.18
N PRO A 79 8.05 -16.66 17.65
CA PRO A 79 8.33 -16.14 18.99
C PRO A 79 7.76 -14.74 19.25
N ASN A 80 7.83 -13.83 18.28
CA ASN A 80 7.29 -12.47 18.41
C ASN A 80 5.77 -12.49 18.59
N LEU A 81 5.05 -13.25 17.75
CA LEU A 81 3.60 -13.40 17.85
C LEU A 81 3.17 -14.06 19.15
N GLN A 82 3.83 -15.17 19.55
CA GLN A 82 3.54 -15.88 20.79
C GLN A 82 3.83 -15.03 22.03
N ASN A 83 4.96 -14.33 22.06
CA ASN A 83 5.32 -13.49 23.20
C ASN A 83 4.31 -12.35 23.36
N ALA A 84 3.90 -11.69 22.27
CA ALA A 84 2.85 -10.69 22.31
C ALA A 84 1.54 -11.29 22.87
N ALA A 85 1.10 -12.44 22.37
CA ALA A 85 -0.14 -13.09 22.83
C ALA A 85 -0.09 -13.54 24.29
N ARG A 86 1.07 -14.04 24.79
CA ARG A 86 1.25 -14.49 26.18
C ARG A 86 1.13 -13.38 27.20
N THR A 87 1.38 -12.12 26.84
CA THR A 87 1.20 -11.00 27.77
C THR A 87 -0.26 -10.83 28.17
N GLY A 88 -1.19 -11.13 27.26
CA GLY A 88 -2.61 -10.86 27.43
C GLY A 88 -2.96 -9.36 27.41
N ASP A 89 -2.01 -8.49 27.06
CA ASP A 89 -2.18 -7.02 27.08
C ASP A 89 -2.75 -6.45 25.79
N PHE A 90 -2.73 -7.21 24.70
CA PHE A 90 -3.10 -6.72 23.39
C PHE A 90 -4.53 -7.10 22.99
N ASP A 91 -5.33 -6.12 22.57
CA ASP A 91 -6.65 -6.35 22.02
C ASP A 91 -6.59 -6.91 20.59
N LEU A 92 -5.47 -6.63 19.88
CA LEU A 92 -5.19 -7.13 18.54
C LEU A 92 -3.68 -7.30 18.33
N ILE A 93 -3.29 -8.37 17.65
CA ILE A 93 -1.93 -8.58 17.15
C ILE A 93 -1.99 -8.63 15.62
N VAL A 94 -1.35 -7.67 14.96
CA VAL A 94 -1.33 -7.56 13.49
C VAL A 94 0.01 -8.04 12.96
N GLY A 95 0.00 -9.04 12.07
CA GLY A 95 1.16 -9.46 11.29
C GLY A 95 1.17 -8.77 9.93
N VAL A 96 2.25 -8.08 9.60
CA VAL A 96 2.38 -7.39 8.32
C VAL A 96 3.22 -8.22 7.36
N GLY A 97 2.56 -8.92 6.45
CA GLY A 97 3.17 -9.60 5.32
C GLY A 97 2.96 -11.11 5.26
N PHE A 98 2.99 -11.60 4.01
CA PHE A 98 2.85 -13.01 3.64
C PHE A 98 3.82 -13.94 4.39
N LEU A 99 5.06 -13.47 4.63
CA LEU A 99 6.10 -14.32 5.23
C LEU A 99 5.78 -14.75 6.66
N LEU A 100 4.83 -14.09 7.34
CA LEU A 100 4.35 -14.47 8.67
C LEU A 100 3.25 -15.54 8.66
N ALA A 101 2.79 -16.03 7.50
CA ALA A 101 1.58 -16.85 7.39
C ALA A 101 1.60 -18.10 8.28
N ASP A 102 2.66 -18.91 8.21
CA ASP A 102 2.77 -20.15 8.98
C ASP A 102 2.86 -19.87 10.50
N ALA A 103 3.64 -18.87 10.88
CA ALA A 103 3.77 -18.44 12.27
C ALA A 103 2.44 -17.89 12.83
N MET A 104 1.70 -17.15 12.00
CA MET A 104 0.38 -16.62 12.37
C MET A 104 -0.65 -17.73 12.54
N ALA A 105 -0.65 -18.74 11.66
CA ALA A 105 -1.54 -19.90 11.77
C ALA A 105 -1.31 -20.69 13.07
N GLU A 106 -0.05 -20.85 13.47
CA GLU A 106 0.33 -21.52 14.70
C GLU A 106 -0.06 -20.68 15.94
N ALA A 107 0.30 -19.38 15.96
CA ALA A 107 -0.05 -18.48 17.06
C ALA A 107 -1.57 -18.36 17.25
N ALA A 108 -2.33 -18.19 16.17
CA ALA A 108 -3.80 -18.10 16.24
C ALA A 108 -4.44 -19.41 16.74
N THR A 109 -3.81 -20.56 16.50
CA THR A 109 -4.27 -21.86 17.04
C THR A 109 -3.94 -22.02 18.52
N GLU A 110 -2.74 -21.60 18.96
CA GLU A 110 -2.31 -21.67 20.36
C GLU A 110 -3.08 -20.70 21.27
N PHE A 111 -3.45 -19.53 20.74
CA PHE A 111 -4.14 -18.47 21.49
C PHE A 111 -5.55 -18.18 20.93
N PRO A 112 -6.53 -19.09 21.10
CA PRO A 112 -7.84 -18.99 20.44
C PRO A 112 -8.69 -17.80 20.90
N ASN A 113 -8.37 -17.20 22.04
CA ASN A 113 -9.09 -16.03 22.59
C ASN A 113 -8.41 -14.69 22.24
N GLN A 114 -7.23 -14.71 21.62
CA GLN A 114 -6.54 -13.52 21.13
C GLN A 114 -7.02 -13.19 19.72
N ASN A 115 -7.35 -11.92 19.46
CA ASN A 115 -7.63 -11.44 18.12
C ASN A 115 -6.33 -11.23 17.35
N PHE A 116 -6.29 -11.75 16.13
CA PHE A 116 -5.18 -11.56 15.19
C PHE A 116 -5.67 -10.97 13.88
N ALA A 117 -4.78 -10.25 13.21
CA ALA A 117 -4.97 -9.86 11.81
C ALA A 117 -3.67 -10.13 11.03
N ILE A 118 -3.78 -10.46 9.75
CA ILE A 118 -2.62 -10.65 8.88
C ILE A 118 -2.86 -10.01 7.52
N ILE A 119 -1.81 -9.34 7.00
CA ILE A 119 -1.79 -8.72 5.69
C ILE A 119 -1.23 -9.72 4.65
N ASP A 120 -1.82 -9.76 3.45
CA ASP A 120 -1.41 -10.59 2.30
C ASP A 120 -1.70 -12.10 2.41
N VAL A 121 -2.57 -12.49 3.33
CA VAL A 121 -2.92 -13.88 3.56
C VAL A 121 -4.44 -14.04 3.56
N THR A 122 -4.97 -15.11 2.92
CA THR A 122 -6.42 -15.31 2.74
C THR A 122 -6.85 -16.78 2.79
N TRP A 123 -6.05 -17.67 3.40
CA TRP A 123 -6.29 -19.13 3.34
C TRP A 123 -6.11 -19.87 4.67
N LEU A 124 -5.82 -19.19 5.77
CA LEU A 124 -5.55 -19.82 7.07
C LEU A 124 -6.81 -20.27 7.79
N GLY A 125 -7.94 -19.56 7.61
CA GLY A 125 -9.27 -19.95 8.06
C GLY A 125 -9.43 -20.06 9.58
N LYS A 126 -8.70 -19.29 10.37
CA LYS A 126 -8.82 -19.31 11.84
C LYS A 126 -9.93 -18.37 12.31
N PRO A 127 -10.80 -18.78 13.29
CA PRO A 127 -11.96 -17.99 13.69
C PRO A 127 -11.61 -16.66 14.40
N ASN A 128 -10.42 -16.58 14.98
CA ASN A 128 -9.87 -15.41 15.67
C ASN A 128 -8.87 -14.61 14.83
N LEU A 129 -8.80 -14.86 13.52
CA LEU A 129 -7.86 -14.23 12.61
C LEU A 129 -8.61 -13.51 11.48
N MET A 130 -8.41 -12.19 11.36
CA MET A 130 -8.81 -11.41 10.21
C MET A 130 -7.71 -11.49 9.14
N GLU A 131 -8.04 -12.04 8.00
CA GLU A 131 -7.13 -12.23 6.87
C GLU A 131 -7.41 -11.17 5.81
N ILE A 132 -6.42 -10.33 5.48
CA ILE A 132 -6.59 -9.19 4.59
C ILE A 132 -5.77 -9.40 3.34
N GLY A 133 -6.46 -9.64 2.22
CA GLY A 133 -5.87 -9.78 0.89
C GLY A 133 -6.18 -8.57 0.01
N TYR A 134 -5.44 -8.46 -1.11
CA TYR A 134 -5.60 -7.36 -2.06
C TYR A 134 -5.79 -7.85 -3.49
N GLU A 135 -6.40 -7.02 -4.32
CA GLU A 135 -6.55 -7.24 -5.77
C GLU A 135 -5.39 -6.56 -6.52
N GLU A 136 -4.16 -6.96 -6.23
CA GLU A 136 -2.93 -6.38 -6.78
C GLU A 136 -2.88 -6.44 -8.30
N ASN A 137 -3.46 -7.48 -8.90
CA ASN A 137 -3.58 -7.63 -10.34
C ASN A 137 -4.30 -6.44 -10.99
N LYS A 138 -5.33 -5.91 -10.33
CA LYS A 138 -6.11 -4.77 -10.87
C LYS A 138 -5.30 -3.48 -10.89
N GLY A 139 -4.54 -3.20 -9.83
CA GLY A 139 -3.64 -2.04 -9.80
C GLY A 139 -2.48 -2.16 -10.78
N SER A 140 -1.87 -3.36 -10.84
CA SER A 140 -0.76 -3.64 -11.76
C SER A 140 -1.19 -3.55 -13.22
N ALA A 141 -2.45 -3.88 -13.57
CA ALA A 141 -2.98 -3.69 -14.91
C ALA A 141 -2.98 -2.21 -15.32
N LEU A 142 -3.33 -1.29 -14.42
CA LEU A 142 -3.31 0.15 -14.70
C LEU A 142 -1.91 0.65 -15.01
N VAL A 143 -0.93 0.31 -14.17
CA VAL A 143 0.46 0.74 -14.40
C VAL A 143 1.13 0.00 -15.55
N GLY A 144 0.71 -1.23 -15.86
CA GLY A 144 1.14 -1.96 -17.05
C GLY A 144 0.67 -1.29 -18.36
N ALA A 145 -0.60 -0.88 -18.40
CA ALA A 145 -1.17 -0.13 -19.51
C ALA A 145 -0.49 1.24 -19.69
N LEU A 146 -0.29 1.97 -18.58
CA LEU A 146 0.46 3.22 -18.60
C LEU A 146 1.86 3.01 -19.17
N SER A 147 2.58 2.02 -18.65
CA SER A 147 3.98 1.75 -19.00
C SER A 147 4.16 1.43 -20.48
N SER A 148 3.31 0.56 -21.03
CA SER A 148 3.40 0.20 -22.45
C SER A 148 3.07 1.36 -23.38
N MET A 149 2.02 2.14 -23.10
CA MET A 149 1.65 3.30 -23.92
C MET A 149 2.73 4.40 -23.85
N VAL A 150 3.30 4.67 -22.67
CA VAL A 150 4.39 5.63 -22.50
C VAL A 150 5.65 5.15 -23.22
N ALA A 151 6.03 3.88 -23.07
CA ALA A 151 7.17 3.30 -23.77
C ALA A 151 7.01 3.46 -25.29
N ALA A 152 5.85 3.07 -25.85
CA ALA A 152 5.56 3.21 -27.28
C ALA A 152 5.62 4.66 -27.73
N HIS A 153 5.10 5.61 -26.93
CA HIS A 153 5.14 7.04 -27.23
C HIS A 153 6.56 7.56 -27.39
N TYR A 154 7.48 7.10 -26.55
CA TYR A 154 8.88 7.47 -26.60
C TYR A 154 9.73 6.58 -27.51
N GLY A 155 9.11 5.73 -28.34
CA GLY A 155 9.79 4.83 -29.27
C GLY A 155 10.62 3.75 -28.58
N LYS A 156 10.19 3.33 -27.39
CA LYS A 156 10.73 2.19 -26.67
C LYS A 156 9.89 0.95 -26.93
N ASP A 157 10.54 -0.18 -27.09
CA ASP A 157 9.92 -1.48 -27.35
C ASP A 157 9.92 -2.43 -26.17
N LYS A 158 10.38 -1.96 -24.99
CA LYS A 158 10.44 -2.76 -23.77
C LYS A 158 10.07 -1.99 -22.52
N ILE A 159 9.41 -2.67 -21.60
CA ILE A 159 9.23 -2.27 -20.20
C ILE A 159 9.76 -3.38 -19.30
N GLY A 160 10.07 -3.05 -18.05
CA GLY A 160 10.63 -3.98 -17.08
C GLY A 160 9.76 -4.16 -15.85
N VAL A 161 9.87 -5.29 -15.16
CA VAL A 161 9.39 -5.49 -13.80
C VAL A 161 10.41 -6.25 -12.96
N VAL A 162 10.78 -5.67 -11.83
CA VAL A 162 11.65 -6.27 -10.82
C VAL A 162 10.77 -6.79 -9.70
N LEU A 163 10.76 -8.10 -9.51
CA LEU A 163 9.95 -8.79 -8.50
C LEU A 163 10.85 -9.32 -7.38
N GLY A 164 10.35 -9.33 -6.16
CA GLY A 164 11.09 -9.83 -4.99
C GLY A 164 11.20 -11.35 -4.96
N ILE A 165 10.65 -11.99 -3.92
CA ILE A 165 10.60 -13.45 -3.79
C ILE A 165 9.47 -14.00 -4.65
N GLU A 166 9.68 -15.15 -5.30
CA GLU A 166 8.65 -15.81 -6.10
C GLU A 166 7.60 -16.47 -5.19
N ILE A 167 6.55 -15.72 -4.87
CA ILE A 167 5.42 -16.13 -4.01
C ILE A 167 4.08 -15.75 -4.65
N PRO A 168 2.97 -16.39 -4.24
CA PRO A 168 1.64 -16.19 -4.84
C PRO A 168 1.18 -14.73 -4.93
N VAL A 169 1.47 -13.91 -3.94
CA VAL A 169 1.12 -12.48 -3.95
C VAL A 169 1.75 -11.79 -5.15
N LEU A 170 3.02 -12.10 -5.48
CA LEU A 170 3.74 -11.47 -6.57
C LEU A 170 3.26 -11.94 -7.95
N TYR A 171 2.69 -13.15 -8.03
CA TYR A 171 2.04 -13.61 -9.27
C TYR A 171 0.84 -12.74 -9.66
N LYS A 172 0.12 -12.18 -8.69
CA LYS A 172 -0.98 -11.24 -8.98
C LYS A 172 -0.45 -9.96 -9.61
N PHE A 173 0.66 -9.41 -9.08
CA PHE A 173 1.30 -8.22 -9.66
C PHE A 173 1.77 -8.49 -11.10
N GLU A 174 2.50 -9.59 -11.32
CA GLU A 174 2.99 -9.97 -12.66
C GLU A 174 1.83 -10.15 -13.64
N ALA A 175 0.79 -10.89 -13.24
CA ALA A 175 -0.38 -11.16 -14.07
C ALA A 175 -1.08 -9.88 -14.54
N GLY A 176 -1.32 -8.96 -13.61
CA GLY A 176 -1.93 -7.67 -13.92
C GLY A 176 -1.05 -6.83 -14.83
N TYR A 177 0.25 -6.77 -14.57
CA TYR A 177 1.18 -5.97 -15.37
C TYR A 177 1.28 -6.47 -16.82
N ARG A 178 1.35 -7.80 -17.03
CA ARG A 178 1.31 -8.43 -18.35
C ARG A 178 0.02 -8.09 -19.10
N TYR A 179 -1.14 -8.29 -18.45
CA TYR A 179 -2.43 -7.91 -19.03
C TYR A 179 -2.45 -6.45 -19.44
N GLY A 180 -2.06 -5.56 -18.53
CA GLY A 180 -2.02 -4.11 -18.78
C GLY A 180 -1.12 -3.74 -19.95
N MET A 181 0.06 -4.35 -20.06
CA MET A 181 0.97 -4.14 -21.20
C MET A 181 0.28 -4.48 -22.53
N HIS A 182 -0.35 -5.65 -22.63
CA HIS A 182 -1.06 -6.05 -23.87
C HIS A 182 -2.25 -5.15 -24.17
N TRP A 183 -3.03 -4.80 -23.15
CA TRP A 183 -4.15 -3.85 -23.30
C TRP A 183 -3.65 -2.49 -23.77
N GLY A 184 -2.56 -1.97 -23.18
CA GLY A 184 -1.99 -0.68 -23.55
C GLY A 184 -1.39 -0.67 -24.95
N ASN A 185 -0.75 -1.76 -25.41
CA ASN A 185 -0.29 -1.90 -26.78
C ASN A 185 -1.46 -1.79 -27.77
N ALA A 186 -2.54 -2.53 -27.54
CA ALA A 186 -3.73 -2.49 -28.36
C ALA A 186 -4.41 -1.10 -28.35
N LYS A 187 -4.46 -0.45 -27.17
CA LYS A 187 -5.02 0.89 -27.02
C LYS A 187 -4.19 1.93 -27.74
N TYR A 188 -2.85 1.86 -27.65
CA TYR A 188 -1.95 2.75 -28.36
C TYR A 188 -2.17 2.66 -29.88
N GLU A 189 -2.24 1.45 -30.43
CA GLU A 189 -2.50 1.24 -31.85
C GLU A 189 -3.87 1.79 -32.27
N LYS A 190 -4.90 1.53 -31.48
CA LYS A 190 -6.27 2.04 -31.73
C LYS A 190 -6.33 3.57 -31.79
N VAL A 191 -5.62 4.25 -30.89
CA VAL A 191 -5.68 5.72 -30.79
C VAL A 191 -4.77 6.40 -31.82
N THR A 192 -3.57 5.85 -32.05
CA THR A 192 -2.55 6.53 -32.86
C THR A 192 -2.46 6.03 -34.30
N GLY A 193 -3.05 4.88 -34.60
CA GLY A 193 -2.87 4.18 -35.88
C GLY A 193 -1.46 3.57 -36.06
N LYS A 194 -0.60 3.65 -35.04
CA LYS A 194 0.77 3.10 -35.07
C LYS A 194 0.82 1.83 -34.25
N LYS A 195 1.41 0.79 -34.81
CA LYS A 195 1.62 -0.48 -34.10
C LYS A 195 2.53 -0.27 -32.89
N ALA A 196 2.10 -0.77 -31.73
CA ALA A 196 2.91 -0.89 -30.53
C ALA A 196 3.19 -2.37 -30.26
N ASN A 197 4.47 -2.71 -30.12
CA ASN A 197 4.93 -4.06 -29.76
C ASN A 197 5.87 -3.94 -28.57
N VAL A 198 5.40 -3.31 -27.52
CA VAL A 198 6.18 -3.21 -26.28
C VAL A 198 6.15 -4.56 -25.58
N GLY A 199 7.32 -5.14 -25.37
CA GLY A 199 7.51 -6.41 -24.68
C GLY A 199 7.92 -6.22 -23.22
N LEU A 200 7.93 -7.32 -22.45
CA LEU A 200 8.22 -7.34 -21.02
C LEU A 200 9.58 -7.97 -20.73
N LEU A 201 10.39 -7.29 -19.94
CA LEU A 201 11.54 -7.85 -19.23
C LEU A 201 11.14 -8.08 -17.77
N TRP A 202 11.34 -9.27 -17.23
CA TRP A 202 10.97 -9.58 -15.86
C TRP A 202 12.00 -10.44 -15.16
N THR A 203 12.11 -10.29 -13.85
CA THR A 203 12.99 -11.12 -13.02
C THR A 203 12.50 -11.15 -11.57
N TYR A 204 12.57 -12.34 -10.95
CA TYR A 204 12.46 -12.51 -9.50
C TYR A 204 13.86 -12.48 -8.91
N THR A 205 14.12 -11.56 -7.99
CA THR A 205 15.44 -11.37 -7.37
C THR A 205 15.72 -12.36 -6.22
N GLY A 206 14.65 -13.02 -5.73
CA GLY A 206 14.72 -13.95 -4.60
C GLY A 206 14.87 -13.29 -3.23
N THR A 207 14.63 -11.97 -3.15
CA THR A 207 14.80 -11.20 -1.89
C THR A 207 13.88 -9.98 -1.86
N PHE A 208 13.59 -9.47 -0.65
CA PHE A 208 12.97 -8.16 -0.41
C PHE A 208 13.92 -7.20 0.34
N SER A 209 15.20 -7.57 0.56
CA SER A 209 16.10 -6.76 1.37
C SER A 209 17.44 -6.42 0.69
N ASP A 210 17.81 -7.09 -0.39
CA ASP A 210 19.07 -6.87 -1.10
C ASP A 210 18.92 -5.79 -2.19
N ILE A 211 19.10 -4.54 -1.80
CA ILE A 211 18.99 -3.37 -2.69
C ILE A 211 19.92 -3.49 -3.91
N ALA A 212 21.12 -4.08 -3.76
CA ALA A 212 22.06 -4.23 -4.86
C ALA A 212 21.52 -5.16 -5.95
N LYS A 213 20.71 -6.17 -5.61
CA LYS A 213 20.05 -7.01 -6.61
C LYS A 213 18.96 -6.26 -7.40
N GLY A 214 18.23 -5.34 -6.76
CA GLY A 214 17.29 -4.45 -7.47
C GLY A 214 18.04 -3.59 -8.49
N LYS A 215 19.11 -2.92 -8.05
CA LYS A 215 19.97 -2.10 -8.94
C LYS A 215 20.46 -2.91 -10.13
N ALA A 216 21.08 -4.07 -9.90
CA ALA A 216 21.64 -4.91 -10.97
C ALA A 216 20.54 -5.41 -11.95
N ALA A 217 19.37 -5.78 -11.45
CA ALA A 217 18.25 -6.19 -12.28
C ALA A 217 17.76 -5.04 -13.19
N THR A 218 17.62 -3.85 -12.62
CA THR A 218 17.23 -2.65 -13.37
C THR A 218 18.29 -2.25 -14.39
N GLU A 219 19.58 -2.24 -14.05
CA GLU A 219 20.67 -1.98 -14.99
C GLU A 219 20.62 -2.94 -16.20
N ALA A 220 20.38 -4.24 -15.95
CA ALA A 220 20.24 -5.23 -17.01
C ALA A 220 19.04 -4.97 -17.93
N MET A 221 17.91 -4.51 -17.39
CA MET A 221 16.74 -4.12 -18.18
C MET A 221 16.98 -2.83 -18.98
N LEU A 222 17.64 -1.83 -18.36
CA LEU A 222 18.01 -0.58 -19.05
C LEU A 222 19.01 -0.80 -20.17
N ALA A 223 19.96 -1.73 -20.02
CA ALA A 223 20.88 -2.14 -21.08
C ALA A 223 20.16 -2.77 -22.28
N GLN A 224 19.00 -3.40 -22.06
CA GLN A 224 18.13 -3.95 -23.10
C GLN A 224 17.11 -2.95 -23.65
N GLY A 225 17.14 -1.68 -23.20
CA GLY A 225 16.34 -0.59 -23.74
C GLY A 225 15.01 -0.34 -23.03
N ALA A 226 14.78 -0.92 -21.85
CA ALA A 226 13.56 -0.67 -21.08
C ALA A 226 13.27 0.83 -20.94
N GLY A 227 12.06 1.25 -21.29
CA GLY A 227 11.58 2.63 -21.15
C GLY A 227 11.01 2.95 -19.78
N LEU A 228 10.51 1.94 -19.09
CA LEU A 228 10.04 2.01 -17.71
C LEU A 228 10.42 0.73 -16.97
N VAL A 229 10.64 0.82 -15.67
CA VAL A 229 10.87 -0.34 -14.78
C VAL A 229 9.93 -0.23 -13.58
N TYR A 230 9.14 -1.28 -13.36
CA TYR A 230 8.23 -1.40 -12.23
C TYR A 230 8.90 -2.14 -11.08
N ASN A 231 8.99 -1.51 -9.93
CA ASN A 231 9.42 -2.17 -8.70
C ASN A 231 8.25 -2.92 -8.06
N VAL A 232 8.40 -4.22 -7.82
CA VAL A 232 7.47 -5.07 -7.06
C VAL A 232 8.28 -5.83 -5.99
N ALA A 233 9.13 -5.12 -5.30
CA ALA A 233 10.08 -5.71 -4.38
C ALA A 233 10.38 -4.81 -3.16
N GLY A 234 9.48 -3.88 -2.82
CA GLY A 234 9.63 -3.00 -1.66
C GLY A 234 10.97 -2.23 -1.67
N PRO A 235 11.85 -2.46 -0.67
CA PRO A 235 13.11 -1.73 -0.51
C PRO A 235 14.06 -1.81 -1.72
N LEU A 236 13.93 -2.84 -2.57
CA LEU A 236 14.77 -2.96 -3.78
C LEU A 236 14.56 -1.78 -4.74
N GLY A 237 13.40 -1.10 -4.65
CA GLY A 237 13.10 0.11 -5.42
C GLY A 237 14.09 1.26 -5.19
N ILE A 238 14.81 1.27 -4.08
CA ILE A 238 15.92 2.23 -3.85
C ILE A 238 17.04 1.96 -4.85
N GLY A 239 17.38 0.70 -5.08
CA GLY A 239 18.38 0.30 -6.08
C GLY A 239 17.90 0.54 -7.51
N ASP A 240 16.60 0.27 -7.79
CA ASP A 240 16.01 0.55 -9.10
C ASP A 240 16.06 2.05 -9.43
N LEU A 241 15.74 2.90 -8.44
CA LEU A 241 15.82 4.36 -8.56
C LEU A 241 17.26 4.83 -8.80
N GLU A 242 18.23 4.25 -8.11
CA GLU A 242 19.65 4.55 -8.28
C GLU A 242 20.11 4.23 -9.70
N ALA A 243 19.81 3.02 -10.21
CA ALA A 243 20.12 2.60 -11.56
C ALA A 243 19.53 3.52 -12.63
N ILE A 244 18.26 3.91 -12.47
CA ILE A 244 17.59 4.85 -13.39
C ILE A 244 18.24 6.22 -13.34
N THR A 245 18.56 6.70 -12.14
CA THR A 245 19.21 8.01 -11.94
C THR A 245 20.56 8.06 -12.62
N GLU A 246 21.43 7.10 -12.33
CA GLU A 246 22.77 7.00 -12.96
C GLU A 246 22.68 6.89 -14.49
N HIS A 247 21.72 6.10 -15.00
CA HIS A 247 21.52 5.95 -16.44
C HIS A 247 21.11 7.28 -17.12
N LEU A 248 20.27 8.08 -16.47
CA LEU A 248 19.84 9.38 -16.98
C LEU A 248 20.98 10.41 -16.90
N GLU A 249 21.68 10.46 -15.78
CA GLU A 249 22.82 11.37 -15.56
C GLU A 249 23.94 11.12 -16.56
N ALA A 250 24.27 9.84 -16.81
CA ALA A 250 25.25 9.47 -17.84
C ALA A 250 24.88 9.96 -19.25
N LYS A 251 23.60 10.27 -19.48
CA LYS A 251 23.08 10.82 -20.75
C LYS A 251 22.80 12.33 -20.70
N GLY A 252 23.12 12.98 -19.59
CA GLY A 252 22.87 14.40 -19.37
C GLY A 252 21.38 14.76 -19.28
N LYS A 253 20.52 13.80 -18.83
CA LYS A 253 19.08 13.98 -18.72
C LYS A 253 18.64 14.13 -17.26
N SER A 254 17.74 15.06 -17.00
CA SER A 254 17.13 15.25 -15.68
C SER A 254 15.88 14.42 -15.46
N ALA A 255 15.20 13.97 -16.53
CA ALA A 255 13.97 13.14 -16.45
C ALA A 255 13.94 12.08 -17.56
N GLY A 256 13.11 11.04 -17.39
CA GLY A 256 13.00 9.88 -18.29
C GLY A 256 12.47 10.16 -19.69
N PRO A 257 12.31 9.16 -20.57
CA PRO A 257 12.58 7.77 -20.23
C PRO A 257 14.06 7.46 -20.04
N PRO A 258 14.46 6.47 -19.21
CA PRO A 258 13.57 5.56 -18.47
C PRO A 258 12.91 6.22 -17.26
N PHE A 259 11.70 5.70 -16.88
CA PHE A 259 11.00 6.05 -15.66
C PHE A 259 10.89 4.83 -14.74
N MET A 260 10.69 5.06 -13.46
CA MET A 260 10.30 4.04 -12.49
C MET A 260 8.78 4.05 -12.31
N ILE A 261 8.20 2.89 -12.03
CA ILE A 261 6.88 2.73 -11.43
C ILE A 261 7.08 2.25 -10.00
N GLY A 262 6.50 2.97 -9.04
CA GLY A 262 6.55 2.64 -7.62
C GLY A 262 5.52 1.60 -7.21
N VAL A 263 5.64 1.07 -5.97
CA VAL A 263 4.76 0.05 -5.41
C VAL A 263 4.37 0.37 -3.96
N ASP A 264 3.21 -0.12 -3.56
CA ASP A 264 2.59 -0.06 -2.24
C ASP A 264 2.25 1.37 -1.78
N ALA A 265 3.25 2.22 -1.62
CA ALA A 265 3.13 3.64 -1.28
C ALA A 265 3.06 4.51 -2.54
N ASN A 266 2.60 5.74 -2.40
CA ASN A 266 2.88 6.75 -3.42
C ASN A 266 4.35 7.16 -3.33
N GLN A 267 5.18 6.60 -4.19
CA GLN A 267 6.63 6.85 -4.27
C GLN A 267 6.99 7.94 -5.29
N ASP A 268 5.99 8.64 -5.85
CA ASP A 268 6.18 9.61 -6.94
C ASP A 268 7.09 10.79 -6.53
N TYR A 269 7.26 11.04 -5.23
CA TYR A 269 8.16 12.05 -4.70
C TYR A 269 9.65 11.68 -4.77
N LEU A 270 9.96 10.39 -4.93
CA LEU A 270 11.35 9.92 -4.99
C LEU A 270 12.07 10.45 -6.23
N GLY A 271 13.38 10.62 -6.11
CA GLY A 271 14.21 11.19 -7.18
C GLY A 271 13.77 12.62 -7.55
N ASP A 272 13.43 13.42 -6.52
CA ASP A 272 13.02 14.83 -6.64
C ASP A 272 11.78 15.05 -7.54
N GLY A 273 10.91 14.03 -7.65
CA GLY A 273 9.73 14.07 -8.51
C GLY A 273 10.03 13.94 -10.01
N HIS A 274 11.21 13.50 -10.40
CA HIS A 274 11.63 13.37 -11.81
C HIS A 274 11.73 11.92 -12.31
N ARG A 275 11.65 10.92 -11.43
CA ARG A 275 12.02 9.54 -11.74
C ARG A 275 10.85 8.59 -11.72
N VAL A 276 9.94 8.73 -10.73
CA VAL A 276 8.78 7.84 -10.55
C VAL A 276 7.58 8.45 -11.24
N LEU A 277 7.17 7.87 -12.36
CA LEU A 277 6.08 8.39 -13.19
C LEU A 277 4.71 8.20 -12.54
N ALA A 278 4.52 7.06 -11.90
CA ALA A 278 3.34 6.69 -11.12
C ALA A 278 3.69 5.58 -10.15
N SER A 279 2.83 5.34 -9.16
CA SER A 279 2.95 4.24 -8.23
C SER A 279 1.67 3.41 -8.21
N MET A 280 1.79 2.08 -8.20
CA MET A 280 0.69 1.19 -7.87
C MET A 280 0.56 1.15 -6.36
N MET A 281 -0.46 1.79 -5.83
CA MET A 281 -0.68 1.91 -4.40
C MET A 281 -1.47 0.73 -3.88
N LYS A 282 -0.86 -0.07 -2.99
CA LYS A 282 -1.50 -1.11 -2.19
C LYS A 282 -1.69 -0.55 -0.78
N ARG A 283 -2.94 -0.30 -0.43
CA ARG A 283 -3.28 0.43 0.79
C ARG A 283 -3.21 -0.46 2.03
N VAL A 284 -1.98 -0.93 2.33
CA VAL A 284 -1.67 -1.68 3.56
C VAL A 284 -2.01 -0.85 4.79
N ASP A 285 -1.80 0.48 4.72
CA ASP A 285 -2.21 1.43 5.75
C ASP A 285 -3.71 1.34 6.06
N PHE A 286 -4.54 1.28 5.02
CA PHE A 286 -5.98 1.13 5.18
C PHE A 286 -6.36 -0.24 5.78
N GLY A 287 -5.68 -1.32 5.35
CA GLY A 287 -5.90 -2.67 5.90
C GLY A 287 -5.57 -2.75 7.39
N VAL A 288 -4.40 -2.25 7.79
CA VAL A 288 -3.96 -2.20 9.21
C VAL A 288 -4.89 -1.32 10.03
N TYR A 289 -5.19 -0.10 9.55
CA TYR A 289 -6.12 0.80 10.23
C TYR A 289 -7.50 0.16 10.44
N SER A 290 -8.07 -0.46 9.40
CA SER A 290 -9.40 -1.09 9.46
C SER A 290 -9.44 -2.26 10.44
N ALA A 291 -8.37 -3.07 10.52
CA ALA A 291 -8.27 -4.15 11.50
C ALA A 291 -8.29 -3.59 12.93
N ILE A 292 -7.50 -2.54 13.20
CA ILE A 292 -7.45 -1.87 14.51
C ILE A 292 -8.80 -1.23 14.83
N GLU A 293 -9.38 -0.49 13.89
CA GLU A 293 -10.69 0.16 14.05
C GLU A 293 -11.80 -0.86 14.39
N SER A 294 -11.75 -2.05 13.80
CA SER A 294 -12.73 -3.10 14.05
C SER A 294 -12.74 -3.58 15.50
N VAL A 295 -11.56 -3.66 16.12
CA VAL A 295 -11.45 -4.03 17.54
C VAL A 295 -11.90 -2.90 18.44
N VAL A 296 -11.48 -1.66 18.17
CA VAL A 296 -11.90 -0.48 18.95
C VAL A 296 -13.42 -0.32 18.94
N ASN A 297 -14.05 -0.58 17.81
CA ASN A 297 -15.52 -0.48 17.66
C ASN A 297 -16.26 -1.73 18.11
N GLY A 298 -15.58 -2.79 18.59
CA GLY A 298 -16.20 -4.05 19.00
C GLY A 298 -16.85 -4.82 17.83
N THR A 299 -16.40 -4.59 16.61
CA THR A 299 -16.91 -5.22 15.38
C THR A 299 -15.95 -6.24 14.79
N PHE A 300 -14.84 -6.54 15.47
CA PHE A 300 -13.86 -7.50 15.01
C PHE A 300 -14.49 -8.84 14.67
N LYS A 301 -14.12 -9.39 13.52
CA LYS A 301 -14.58 -10.69 13.06
C LYS A 301 -13.45 -11.35 12.27
N GLY A 302 -13.12 -12.58 12.64
CA GLY A 302 -12.23 -13.42 11.85
C GLY A 302 -12.81 -13.75 10.47
N GLY A 303 -11.95 -14.07 9.54
CA GLY A 303 -12.30 -14.40 8.17
C GLY A 303 -11.60 -13.50 7.15
N VAL A 304 -11.88 -13.74 5.87
CA VAL A 304 -11.20 -13.09 4.76
C VAL A 304 -11.87 -11.76 4.39
N THR A 305 -11.05 -10.73 4.21
CA THR A 305 -11.42 -9.43 3.65
C THR A 305 -10.55 -9.16 2.42
N ILE A 306 -11.16 -8.88 1.28
CA ILE A 306 -10.44 -8.53 0.05
C ILE A 306 -10.56 -7.02 -0.21
N LEU A 307 -9.43 -6.38 -0.33
CA LEU A 307 -9.30 -4.95 -0.59
C LEU A 307 -8.88 -4.72 -2.05
N GLY A 308 -9.63 -3.89 -2.77
CA GLY A 308 -9.43 -3.66 -4.18
C GLY A 308 -9.75 -2.20 -4.58
N PRO A 309 -9.85 -1.91 -5.88
CA PRO A 309 -10.13 -0.55 -6.36
C PRO A 309 -11.47 0.00 -5.88
N ASN A 310 -12.48 -0.87 -5.71
CA ASN A 310 -13.85 -0.43 -5.38
C ASN A 310 -14.06 -0.12 -3.89
N ASN A 311 -13.13 -0.50 -3.02
CA ASN A 311 -13.20 -0.22 -1.58
C ASN A 311 -11.95 0.48 -1.03
N GLY A 312 -11.15 1.08 -1.93
CA GLY A 312 -10.01 1.90 -1.54
C GLY A 312 -8.73 1.15 -1.21
N GLY A 313 -8.70 -0.19 -1.40
CA GLY A 313 -7.53 -1.03 -1.10
C GLY A 313 -6.42 -0.98 -2.15
N ILE A 314 -6.76 -0.65 -3.39
CA ILE A 314 -5.83 -0.54 -4.52
C ILE A 314 -6.10 0.76 -5.29
N ALA A 315 -5.03 1.47 -5.64
CA ALA A 315 -5.10 2.68 -6.45
C ALA A 315 -3.85 2.83 -7.33
N MET A 316 -3.91 3.71 -8.29
CA MET A 316 -2.72 4.30 -8.93
C MET A 316 -2.56 5.72 -8.39
N SER A 317 -1.33 6.13 -8.13
CA SER A 317 -0.99 7.44 -7.59
C SER A 317 -1.53 8.59 -8.44
N GLY A 318 -1.98 9.65 -7.77
CA GLY A 318 -2.50 10.86 -8.38
C GLY A 318 -2.05 12.11 -7.63
N LYS A 319 -2.50 13.26 -8.15
CA LYS A 319 -2.15 14.55 -7.54
C LYS A 319 -2.71 14.69 -6.11
N GLN A 320 -3.87 14.08 -5.86
CA GLN A 320 -4.55 14.19 -4.56
C GLN A 320 -3.71 13.58 -3.43
N ASP A 321 -3.04 12.45 -3.72
CA ASP A 321 -2.28 11.71 -2.71
C ASP A 321 -0.86 12.24 -2.54
N LEU A 322 -0.32 12.93 -3.57
CA LEU A 322 1.10 13.30 -3.59
C LEU A 322 1.50 14.17 -2.37
N ALA A 323 0.67 15.13 -1.98
CA ALA A 323 0.97 16.01 -0.85
C ALA A 323 1.10 15.23 0.46
N ASP A 324 0.16 14.29 0.71
CA ASP A 324 0.16 13.46 1.92
C ASP A 324 1.38 12.53 1.98
N PHE A 325 1.81 12.02 0.82
CA PHE A 325 2.98 11.15 0.74
C PHE A 325 4.31 11.91 0.74
N ILE A 326 4.35 13.15 0.27
CA ILE A 326 5.49 14.04 0.52
C ILE A 326 5.63 14.28 2.03
N ASP A 327 4.53 14.56 2.75
CA ASP A 327 4.54 14.68 4.21
C ASP A 327 5.03 13.40 4.90
N PHE A 328 4.59 12.26 4.41
CA PHE A 328 5.04 10.95 4.89
C PHE A 328 6.56 10.77 4.67
N GLY A 329 7.07 11.09 3.48
CA GLY A 329 8.50 11.03 3.16
C GLY A 329 9.33 12.00 4.01
N ILE A 330 8.83 13.21 4.31
CA ILE A 330 9.47 14.17 5.20
C ILE A 330 9.51 13.63 6.64
N LYS A 331 8.40 13.09 7.14
CA LYS A 331 8.31 12.49 8.49
C LYS A 331 9.25 11.30 8.63
N GLY A 332 9.38 10.49 7.57
CA GLY A 332 10.30 9.34 7.51
C GLY A 332 11.77 9.71 7.27
N GLY A 333 12.09 10.99 7.01
CA GLY A 333 13.45 11.44 6.75
C GLY A 333 13.97 11.12 5.33
N ALA A 334 13.09 10.66 4.42
CA ALA A 334 13.46 10.34 3.03
C ALA A 334 13.71 11.59 2.18
N ILE A 335 13.08 12.72 2.51
CA ILE A 335 13.23 14.01 1.83
C ILE A 335 13.26 15.17 2.84
N SER A 336 13.83 16.32 2.42
CA SER A 336 13.79 17.55 3.22
C SER A 336 12.45 18.28 3.03
N ALA A 337 11.97 18.94 4.08
CA ALA A 337 10.79 19.79 4.00
C ALA A 337 10.93 20.95 3.00
N SER A 338 12.17 21.42 2.76
CA SER A 338 12.49 22.44 1.76
C SER A 338 12.23 22.00 0.32
N ASP A 339 12.18 20.70 0.06
CA ASP A 339 12.12 20.15 -1.29
C ASP A 339 10.68 19.91 -1.79
N ARG A 340 9.69 20.10 -0.90
CA ARG A 340 8.25 19.92 -1.19
C ARG A 340 7.80 20.58 -2.49
N ASP A 341 8.07 21.88 -2.62
CA ASP A 341 7.59 22.66 -3.77
C ASP A 341 8.30 22.27 -5.06
N SER A 342 9.61 21.98 -4.98
CA SER A 342 10.39 21.51 -6.12
C SER A 342 9.93 20.12 -6.58
N ILE A 343 9.70 19.18 -5.68
CA ILE A 343 9.16 17.85 -5.97
C ILE A 343 7.81 17.97 -6.67
N THR A 344 6.88 18.75 -6.11
CA THR A 344 5.53 18.94 -6.68
C THR A 344 5.61 19.53 -8.08
N LYS A 345 6.47 20.53 -8.29
CA LYS A 345 6.69 21.17 -9.58
C LYS A 345 7.27 20.18 -10.60
N ASN A 346 8.29 19.44 -10.21
CA ASN A 346 8.98 18.49 -11.06
C ASN A 346 8.06 17.33 -11.47
N TRP A 347 7.33 16.77 -10.51
CA TRP A 347 6.32 15.75 -10.77
C TRP A 347 5.23 16.22 -11.75
N THR A 348 4.73 17.44 -11.53
CA THR A 348 3.72 18.04 -12.42
C THR A 348 4.27 18.22 -13.85
N ALA A 349 5.50 18.67 -13.98
CA ALA A 349 6.15 18.84 -15.28
C ALA A 349 6.41 17.50 -15.97
N MET A 350 6.89 16.49 -15.25
CA MET A 350 7.14 15.14 -15.78
C MET A 350 5.86 14.50 -16.29
N ARG A 351 4.79 14.49 -15.50
CA ARG A 351 3.50 13.90 -15.90
C ARG A 351 2.82 14.71 -16.99
N GLY A 352 2.98 16.03 -16.99
CA GLY A 352 2.46 16.93 -18.01
C GLY A 352 3.15 16.77 -19.38
N ALA A 353 4.34 16.17 -19.43
CA ALA A 353 5.02 15.82 -20.70
C ALA A 353 4.44 14.55 -21.35
N ILE A 354 3.66 13.75 -20.64
CA ILE A 354 2.97 12.58 -21.17
C ILE A 354 1.66 13.05 -21.83
N PRO A 355 1.35 12.60 -23.05
CA PRO A 355 0.12 12.98 -23.74
C PRO A 355 -1.13 12.70 -22.90
N GLY A 356 -2.05 13.67 -22.83
CA GLY A 356 -3.27 13.56 -22.01
C GLY A 356 -4.10 12.32 -22.30
N TRP A 357 -4.22 11.94 -23.58
CA TRP A 357 -4.98 10.75 -23.97
C TRP A 357 -4.46 9.43 -23.36
N ILE A 358 -3.16 9.36 -22.97
CA ILE A 358 -2.62 8.18 -22.27
C ILE A 358 -3.22 8.08 -20.87
N TRP A 359 -3.34 9.21 -20.17
CA TRP A 359 -3.99 9.25 -18.85
C TRP A 359 -5.49 8.95 -18.96
N ASP A 360 -6.16 9.51 -19.96
CA ASP A 360 -7.58 9.22 -20.25
C ASP A 360 -7.80 7.72 -20.53
N ALA A 361 -6.87 7.08 -21.25
CA ALA A 361 -6.94 5.65 -21.53
C ALA A 361 -6.73 4.80 -20.25
N VAL A 362 -5.87 5.21 -19.33
CA VAL A 362 -5.73 4.54 -18.05
C VAL A 362 -6.99 4.70 -17.20
N ASP A 363 -7.61 5.88 -17.21
CA ASP A 363 -8.88 6.11 -16.51
C ASP A 363 -10.03 5.29 -17.13
N GLU A 364 -10.04 5.07 -18.46
CA GLU A 364 -10.97 4.14 -19.13
C GLU A 364 -10.79 2.71 -18.61
N LEU A 365 -9.55 2.20 -18.57
CA LEU A 365 -9.29 0.86 -18.02
C LEU A 365 -9.69 0.77 -16.54
N LYS A 366 -9.43 1.81 -15.74
CA LYS A 366 -9.86 1.89 -14.35
C LYS A 366 -11.39 1.79 -14.21
N ALA A 367 -12.12 2.48 -15.08
CA ALA A 367 -13.57 2.41 -15.11
C ALA A 367 -14.07 1.00 -15.50
N GLU A 368 -13.44 0.35 -16.49
CA GLU A 368 -13.75 -1.02 -16.90
C GLU A 368 -13.50 -2.01 -15.75
N ILE A 369 -12.37 -1.88 -15.03
CA ILE A 369 -12.06 -2.70 -13.84
C ILE A 369 -13.09 -2.50 -12.74
N SER A 370 -13.45 -1.26 -12.47
CA SER A 370 -14.43 -0.92 -11.41
C SER A 370 -15.84 -1.42 -11.73
N ALA A 371 -16.20 -1.43 -13.02
CA ALA A 371 -17.47 -1.96 -13.50
C ALA A 371 -17.48 -3.50 -13.64
N GLY A 372 -16.32 -4.16 -13.49
CA GLY A 372 -16.18 -5.61 -13.70
C GLY A 372 -16.28 -6.05 -15.17
N THR A 373 -16.11 -5.12 -16.12
CA THR A 373 -16.14 -5.42 -17.58
C THR A 373 -14.76 -5.81 -18.11
N ALA A 374 -13.68 -5.44 -17.42
CA ALA A 374 -12.34 -5.92 -17.69
C ALA A 374 -12.02 -7.07 -16.71
N GLU A 375 -11.83 -8.27 -17.25
CA GLU A 375 -11.42 -9.46 -16.48
C GLU A 375 -9.90 -9.51 -16.38
N ILE A 376 -9.35 -9.01 -15.27
CA ILE A 376 -7.91 -9.01 -15.04
C ILE A 376 -7.49 -10.35 -14.45
N PRO A 377 -6.57 -11.12 -15.10
CA PRO A 377 -6.12 -12.40 -14.58
C PRO A 377 -5.42 -12.22 -13.23
N CYS A 378 -5.61 -13.19 -12.35
CA CYS A 378 -5.13 -13.08 -10.97
C CYS A 378 -3.74 -13.68 -10.76
N GLY A 379 -3.36 -14.70 -11.52
CA GLY A 379 -2.07 -15.39 -11.36
C GLY A 379 -1.98 -16.35 -10.17
N TRP A 380 -2.96 -16.33 -9.29
CA TRP A 380 -3.03 -17.23 -8.13
C TRP A 380 -4.47 -17.56 -7.70
N CYS A 381 -5.49 -16.94 -8.28
CA CYS A 381 -6.88 -17.19 -7.91
C CYS A 381 -7.47 -18.41 -8.68
N ALA A 382 -7.80 -18.19 -9.94
CA ALA A 382 -8.31 -19.21 -10.86
C ALA A 382 -7.27 -19.58 -11.93
N ASP A 383 -6.44 -18.61 -12.32
CA ASP A 383 -5.41 -18.80 -13.34
C ASP A 383 -4.05 -19.07 -12.67
N THR A 384 -3.23 -19.92 -13.25
CA THR A 384 -1.83 -20.08 -12.85
C THR A 384 -0.97 -19.03 -13.55
N ILE A 385 0.18 -18.68 -12.93
CA ILE A 385 1.11 -17.73 -13.57
C ILE A 385 1.67 -18.26 -14.89
N GLY A 386 1.81 -19.60 -15.04
CA GLY A 386 2.24 -20.23 -16.29
C GLY A 386 1.24 -19.99 -17.42
N GLU A 387 -0.05 -20.25 -17.20
CA GLU A 387 -1.12 -19.98 -18.17
C GLU A 387 -1.19 -18.51 -18.57
N ILE A 388 -0.93 -17.60 -17.62
CA ILE A 388 -0.92 -16.17 -17.88
C ILE A 388 0.29 -15.76 -18.72
N ARG A 389 1.48 -16.31 -18.47
CA ARG A 389 2.67 -16.08 -19.28
C ARG A 389 2.46 -16.55 -20.72
N ASP A 390 1.76 -17.69 -20.91
CA ASP A 390 1.40 -18.19 -22.24
C ASP A 390 0.37 -17.29 -22.95
N LYS A 391 -0.61 -16.79 -22.21
CA LYS A 391 -1.69 -15.93 -22.75
C LYS A 391 -1.22 -14.48 -23.02
N TYR A 392 -0.33 -13.98 -22.19
CA TYR A 392 0.22 -12.62 -22.26
C TYR A 392 1.76 -12.72 -22.26
N PRO A 393 2.36 -13.11 -23.39
CA PRO A 393 3.80 -13.32 -23.52
C PRO A 393 4.59 -12.01 -23.40
N ASP A 394 5.93 -12.18 -23.31
CA ASP A 394 6.90 -11.09 -23.21
C ASP A 394 6.99 -10.21 -24.44
#